data_dec38e1fa9bfcd8c983d1b9294e7dda7
#
_entry.id   dec38e1fa9bfcd8c983d1b9294e7dda7
#
_cell.length_a   1.000
_cell.length_b   1.000
_cell.length_c   1.000
_cell.angle_alpha   90.00
_cell.angle_beta   90.00
_cell.angle_gamma   90.00
#
_symmetry.space_group_name_H-M   'P 1'
#
loop_
_entity.id
_entity.type
_entity.pdbx_description
1 polymer ?
#
loop_
_entity_poly.entity_id
_entity_poly.type
_entity_poly.pdbx_seq_one_letter_code
_entity_poly.pdbx_strand_id
1 'polypeptide(L)'
;MFSRLRKDIQVIKDRDPAAKNVAEILLCYAGLHAIWAHRLSHFFYCHGYFVTARLISNIARFFTGIEIHPGARIGEGLFIDHGTGIVIGETTIIGNNVSLYQGVTLGGTGKEKGKRHPTIEDGVVVASGAKVLGSFTVGEGSKIGAGSVVLREVPPYSTVVGIPGHIVSQRGKRIRRVLTEQDIDLDHTSLPDPLEEEIAELKQQVCFLQKRLSDLDSWNSNIRHNTAHHR
;
A
#
# COMPACT_ATOMS: atom_id res chain seq x y z
N MET A 1 -9.43 -27.64 -2.09
CA MET A 1 -7.99 -27.51 -1.84
C MET A 1 -7.22 -27.30 -3.15
N PHE A 2 -7.31 -28.21 -4.12
CA PHE A 2 -6.57 -28.10 -5.38
C PHE A 2 -6.89 -26.88 -6.25
N SER A 3 -8.13 -26.38 -6.24
CA SER A 3 -8.52 -25.16 -6.97
C SER A 3 -7.78 -23.91 -6.47
N ARG A 4 -7.64 -23.77 -5.14
CA ARG A 4 -6.90 -22.65 -4.54
C ARG A 4 -5.40 -22.68 -4.88
N LEU A 5 -4.79 -23.89 -4.85
CA LEU A 5 -3.39 -24.07 -5.23
C LEU A 5 -3.14 -23.65 -6.69
N ARG A 6 -4.03 -24.04 -7.60
CA ARG A 6 -3.95 -23.62 -9.00
C ARG A 6 -4.10 -22.11 -9.15
N LYS A 7 -5.00 -21.49 -8.40
CA LYS A 7 -5.21 -20.05 -8.42
C LYS A 7 -3.97 -19.30 -7.93
N ASP A 8 -3.33 -19.76 -6.84
CA ASP A 8 -2.09 -19.15 -6.33
C ASP A 8 -0.97 -19.16 -7.38
N ILE A 9 -0.79 -20.28 -8.08
CA ILE A 9 0.20 -20.41 -9.16
C ILE A 9 -0.16 -19.50 -10.34
N GLN A 10 -1.45 -19.46 -10.71
CA GLN A 10 -1.91 -18.64 -11.83
C GLN A 10 -1.69 -17.16 -11.57
N VAL A 11 -2.01 -16.67 -10.38
CA VAL A 11 -1.80 -15.28 -9.97
C VAL A 11 -0.34 -14.85 -10.09
N ILE A 12 0.61 -15.73 -9.73
CA ILE A 12 2.03 -15.44 -9.88
C ILE A 12 2.40 -15.34 -11.37
N LYS A 13 1.92 -16.27 -12.20
CA LYS A 13 2.18 -16.23 -13.66
C LYS A 13 1.63 -14.97 -14.32
N ASP A 14 0.48 -14.49 -13.85
CA ASP A 14 -0.20 -13.35 -14.46
C ASP A 14 0.42 -12.01 -14.03
N ARG A 15 1.05 -11.97 -12.82
CA ARG A 15 1.55 -10.71 -12.24
C ARG A 15 3.07 -10.58 -12.25
N ASP A 16 3.81 -11.68 -12.30
CA ASP A 16 5.26 -11.64 -12.34
C ASP A 16 5.79 -12.00 -13.74
N PRO A 17 6.25 -11.00 -14.51
CA PRO A 17 6.84 -11.26 -15.83
C PRO A 17 8.09 -12.15 -15.80
N ALA A 18 8.75 -12.27 -14.63
CA ALA A 18 9.94 -13.11 -14.46
C ALA A 18 9.61 -14.59 -14.27
N ALA A 19 8.36 -14.95 -13.97
CA ALA A 19 7.94 -16.33 -13.76
C ALA A 19 7.93 -17.14 -15.06
N LYS A 20 8.92 -18.00 -15.26
CA LYS A 20 9.09 -18.75 -16.51
C LYS A 20 8.28 -20.03 -16.57
N ASN A 21 8.21 -20.78 -15.47
CA ASN A 21 7.55 -22.08 -15.44
C ASN A 21 7.01 -22.43 -14.05
N VAL A 22 6.12 -23.45 -13.99
CA VAL A 22 5.48 -23.89 -12.76
C VAL A 22 6.47 -24.46 -11.76
N ALA A 23 7.52 -25.14 -12.20
CA ALA A 23 8.50 -25.72 -11.28
C ALA A 23 9.29 -24.63 -10.55
N GLU A 24 9.66 -23.56 -11.23
CA GLU A 24 10.28 -22.38 -10.62
C GLU A 24 9.36 -21.74 -9.57
N ILE A 25 8.07 -21.55 -9.91
CA ILE A 25 7.09 -20.99 -8.97
C ILE A 25 6.97 -21.85 -7.73
N LEU A 26 6.88 -23.16 -7.89
CA LEU A 26 6.73 -24.08 -6.77
C LEU A 26 7.96 -24.15 -5.85
N LEU A 27 9.16 -23.99 -6.40
CA LEU A 27 10.42 -24.20 -5.68
C LEU A 27 11.05 -22.91 -5.19
N CYS A 28 10.82 -21.77 -5.86
CA CYS A 28 11.61 -20.55 -5.63
C CYS A 28 10.80 -19.36 -5.12
N TYR A 29 9.45 -19.40 -5.13
CA TYR A 29 8.62 -18.28 -4.72
C TYR A 29 8.32 -18.30 -3.22
N ALA A 30 9.07 -17.52 -2.47
CA ALA A 30 8.94 -17.41 -1.02
C ALA A 30 7.52 -16.96 -0.58
N GLY A 31 6.89 -16.05 -1.34
CA GLY A 31 5.52 -15.60 -1.11
C GLY A 31 4.51 -16.74 -1.16
N LEU A 32 4.63 -17.64 -2.13
CA LEU A 32 3.77 -18.84 -2.25
C LEU A 32 3.93 -19.76 -1.05
N HIS A 33 5.18 -20.03 -0.64
CA HIS A 33 5.48 -20.87 0.50
C HIS A 33 4.91 -20.29 1.81
N ALA A 34 5.04 -18.97 2.00
CA ALA A 34 4.50 -18.27 3.15
C ALA A 34 2.97 -18.38 3.23
N ILE A 35 2.26 -18.21 2.10
CA ILE A 35 0.80 -18.32 2.01
C ILE A 35 0.36 -19.77 2.36
N TRP A 36 1.04 -20.76 1.85
CA TRP A 36 0.71 -22.16 2.14
C TRP A 36 0.96 -22.53 3.59
N ALA A 37 2.10 -22.11 4.15
CA ALA A 37 2.40 -22.28 5.56
C ALA A 37 1.40 -21.55 6.47
N HIS A 38 0.98 -20.33 6.05
CA HIS A 38 -0.08 -19.60 6.75
C HIS A 38 -1.40 -20.39 6.77
N ARG A 39 -1.84 -20.96 5.66
CA ARG A 39 -3.09 -21.76 5.65
C ARG A 39 -3.05 -22.92 6.62
N LEU A 40 -1.89 -23.58 6.71
CA LEU A 40 -1.69 -24.65 7.69
C LEU A 40 -1.70 -24.13 9.13
N SER A 41 -0.96 -23.06 9.41
CA SER A 41 -0.91 -22.45 10.75
C SER A 41 -2.27 -21.87 11.17
N HIS A 42 -3.01 -21.26 10.24
CA HIS A 42 -4.36 -20.74 10.47
C HIS A 42 -5.35 -21.85 10.82
N PHE A 43 -5.26 -23.02 10.17
CA PHE A 43 -6.05 -24.18 10.52
C PHE A 43 -5.86 -24.57 12.00
N PHE A 44 -4.63 -24.71 12.46
CA PHE A 44 -4.33 -25.01 13.87
C PHE A 44 -4.79 -23.90 14.80
N TYR A 45 -4.62 -22.65 14.41
CA TYR A 45 -5.08 -21.49 15.19
C TYR A 45 -6.60 -21.51 15.40
N CYS A 46 -7.38 -21.77 14.35
CA CYS A 46 -8.84 -21.87 14.44
C CYS A 46 -9.34 -23.04 15.30
N HIS A 47 -8.51 -24.08 15.50
CA HIS A 47 -8.82 -25.24 16.36
C HIS A 47 -8.25 -25.09 17.79
N GLY A 48 -7.74 -23.89 18.15
CA GLY A 48 -7.23 -23.61 19.50
C GLY A 48 -5.80 -24.10 19.79
N TYR A 49 -5.09 -24.65 18.79
CA TYR A 49 -3.69 -25.08 18.92
C TYR A 49 -2.73 -23.93 18.70
N PHE A 50 -2.79 -22.89 19.55
CA PHE A 50 -2.08 -21.63 19.34
C PHE A 50 -0.56 -21.78 19.30
N VAL A 51 0.03 -22.61 20.15
CA VAL A 51 1.48 -22.84 20.18
C VAL A 51 1.95 -23.48 18.87
N THR A 52 1.26 -24.52 18.41
CA THR A 52 1.58 -25.19 17.14
C THR A 52 1.44 -24.23 15.97
N ALA A 53 0.36 -23.45 15.93
CA ALA A 53 0.14 -22.44 14.89
C ALA A 53 1.28 -21.41 14.84
N ARG A 54 1.69 -20.89 16.00
CA ARG A 54 2.79 -19.91 16.10
C ARG A 54 4.14 -20.53 15.72
N LEU A 55 4.38 -21.78 16.08
CA LEU A 55 5.61 -22.48 15.71
C LEU A 55 5.71 -22.62 14.19
N ILE A 56 4.65 -23.06 13.51
CA ILE A 56 4.60 -23.16 12.05
C ILE A 56 4.85 -21.80 11.41
N SER A 57 4.20 -20.75 11.89
CA SER A 57 4.40 -19.38 11.40
C SER A 57 5.85 -18.91 11.57
N ASN A 58 6.51 -19.18 12.69
CA ASN A 58 7.90 -18.82 12.94
C ASN A 58 8.88 -19.59 12.04
N ILE A 59 8.63 -20.87 11.82
CA ILE A 59 9.41 -21.69 10.88
C ILE A 59 9.26 -21.13 9.46
N ALA A 60 8.03 -20.83 9.03
CA ALA A 60 7.80 -20.22 7.73
C ALA A 60 8.54 -18.89 7.57
N ARG A 61 8.48 -18.01 8.60
CA ARG A 61 9.24 -16.75 8.59
C ARG A 61 10.75 -16.96 8.46
N PHE A 62 11.29 -17.95 9.15
CA PHE A 62 12.73 -18.25 9.07
C PHE A 62 13.17 -18.60 7.65
N PHE A 63 12.37 -19.40 6.91
CA PHE A 63 12.73 -19.83 5.55
C PHE A 63 12.34 -18.81 4.46
N THR A 64 11.29 -18.00 4.69
CA THR A 64 10.74 -17.11 3.64
C THR A 64 11.07 -15.64 3.87
N GLY A 65 11.45 -15.24 5.09
CA GLY A 65 11.58 -13.85 5.49
C GLY A 65 10.24 -13.11 5.64
N ILE A 66 9.09 -13.83 5.59
CA ILE A 66 7.73 -13.28 5.61
C ILE A 66 7.05 -13.71 6.89
N GLU A 67 6.61 -12.73 7.69
CA GLU A 67 5.84 -12.99 8.90
C GLU A 67 4.34 -12.84 8.65
N ILE A 68 3.58 -13.92 8.77
CA ILE A 68 2.13 -13.89 8.74
C ILE A 68 1.61 -14.50 10.05
N HIS A 69 0.90 -13.69 10.85
CA HIS A 69 0.30 -14.20 12.09
C HIS A 69 -0.79 -15.21 11.76
N PRO A 70 -0.85 -16.38 12.47
CA PRO A 70 -1.85 -17.41 12.19
C PRO A 70 -3.31 -16.95 12.30
N GLY A 71 -3.59 -15.91 13.09
CA GLY A 71 -4.93 -15.33 13.23
C GLY A 71 -5.38 -14.45 12.06
N ALA A 72 -4.48 -14.03 11.17
CA ALA A 72 -4.83 -13.22 10.01
C ALA A 72 -5.80 -13.98 9.09
N ARG A 73 -6.74 -13.24 8.47
CA ARG A 73 -7.70 -13.79 7.50
C ARG A 73 -7.31 -13.33 6.12
N ILE A 74 -7.07 -14.26 5.21
CA ILE A 74 -6.56 -13.98 3.87
C ILE A 74 -7.49 -14.60 2.84
N GLY A 75 -7.97 -13.78 1.91
CA GLY A 75 -8.78 -14.15 0.76
C GLY A 75 -7.99 -14.94 -0.29
N GLU A 76 -8.54 -15.04 -1.49
CA GLU A 76 -7.93 -15.76 -2.61
C GLU A 76 -7.10 -14.80 -3.49
N GLY A 77 -6.07 -15.33 -4.14
CA GLY A 77 -5.27 -14.55 -5.10
C GLY A 77 -4.35 -13.50 -4.45
N LEU A 78 -3.97 -13.67 -3.18
CA LEU A 78 -2.92 -12.85 -2.58
C LEU A 78 -1.60 -13.10 -3.34
N PHE A 79 -1.01 -12.02 -3.85
CA PHE A 79 0.31 -12.03 -4.47
C PHE A 79 1.32 -11.34 -3.55
N ILE A 80 2.39 -12.03 -3.23
CA ILE A 80 3.52 -11.50 -2.47
C ILE A 80 4.75 -11.54 -3.37
N ASP A 81 5.17 -10.36 -3.80
CA ASP A 81 6.37 -10.20 -4.61
C ASP A 81 7.58 -9.90 -3.74
N HIS A 82 8.69 -10.61 -3.99
CA HIS A 82 9.91 -10.64 -3.18
C HIS A 82 9.67 -11.05 -1.72
N GLY A 83 8.85 -10.35 -0.99
CA GLY A 83 8.27 -10.67 0.30
C GLY A 83 9.16 -10.44 1.53
N THR A 84 10.47 -10.36 1.41
CA THR A 84 11.38 -10.20 2.56
C THR A 84 10.97 -9.01 3.43
N GLY A 85 10.83 -9.25 4.74
CA GLY A 85 10.47 -8.22 5.72
C GLY A 85 8.99 -7.83 5.74
N ILE A 86 8.11 -8.57 5.06
CA ILE A 86 6.65 -8.41 5.24
C ILE A 86 6.24 -8.86 6.64
N VAL A 87 5.37 -8.07 7.27
CA VAL A 87 4.74 -8.41 8.55
C VAL A 87 3.23 -8.23 8.44
N ILE A 88 2.47 -9.30 8.61
CA ILE A 88 1.00 -9.31 8.62
C ILE A 88 0.53 -9.68 10.03
N GLY A 89 -0.08 -8.70 10.72
CA GLY A 89 -0.49 -8.84 12.12
C GLY A 89 -1.76 -9.69 12.34
N GLU A 90 -2.01 -10.07 13.60
CA GLU A 90 -2.99 -11.05 14.03
C GLU A 90 -4.42 -10.82 13.52
N THR A 91 -4.92 -9.60 13.64
CA THR A 91 -6.31 -9.27 13.31
C THR A 91 -6.46 -8.63 11.92
N THR A 92 -5.43 -8.76 11.07
CA THR A 92 -5.48 -8.30 9.68
C THR A 92 -6.51 -9.11 8.91
N ILE A 93 -7.25 -8.41 8.06
CA ILE A 93 -8.13 -9.01 7.06
C ILE A 93 -7.63 -8.56 5.69
N ILE A 94 -7.38 -9.53 4.81
CA ILE A 94 -6.96 -9.28 3.43
C ILE A 94 -8.01 -9.89 2.52
N GLY A 95 -8.55 -9.08 1.62
CA GLY A 95 -9.50 -9.47 0.60
C GLY A 95 -8.88 -10.32 -0.51
N ASN A 96 -9.55 -10.36 -1.64
CA ASN A 96 -9.12 -11.12 -2.80
C ASN A 96 -8.21 -10.28 -3.71
N ASN A 97 -7.32 -10.95 -4.43
CA ASN A 97 -6.49 -10.34 -5.47
C ASN A 97 -5.63 -9.17 -4.98
N VAL A 98 -5.23 -9.16 -3.72
CA VAL A 98 -4.33 -8.16 -3.14
C VAL A 98 -2.89 -8.44 -3.55
N SER A 99 -2.09 -7.38 -3.75
CA SER A 99 -0.65 -7.47 -4.00
C SER A 99 0.13 -6.78 -2.89
N LEU A 100 1.13 -7.45 -2.34
CA LEU A 100 2.03 -6.93 -1.31
C LEU A 100 3.48 -7.09 -1.77
N TYR A 101 4.28 -6.04 -1.59
CA TYR A 101 5.70 -6.04 -1.91
C TYR A 101 6.55 -6.14 -0.64
N GLN A 102 7.85 -6.38 -0.80
CA GLN A 102 8.80 -6.52 0.30
C GLN A 102 8.73 -5.35 1.29
N GLY A 103 8.97 -5.65 2.57
CA GLY A 103 9.03 -4.68 3.64
C GLY A 103 7.69 -4.07 4.06
N VAL A 104 6.57 -4.50 3.48
CA VAL A 104 5.23 -4.05 3.88
C VAL A 104 4.91 -4.48 5.30
N THR A 105 4.31 -3.57 6.09
CA THR A 105 3.81 -3.90 7.43
C THR A 105 2.31 -3.58 7.51
N LEU A 106 1.51 -4.60 7.78
CA LEU A 106 0.10 -4.47 8.16
C LEU A 106 0.02 -4.60 9.68
N GLY A 107 0.24 -3.47 10.38
CA GLY A 107 0.49 -3.40 11.81
C GLY A 107 -0.68 -2.86 12.62
N GLY A 108 -0.66 -3.13 13.91
CA GLY A 108 -1.65 -2.63 14.87
C GLY A 108 -1.15 -1.45 15.71
N THR A 109 -2.06 -0.84 16.48
CA THR A 109 -1.75 0.27 17.39
C THR A 109 -1.08 -0.17 18.70
N GLY A 110 -0.90 -1.46 18.94
CA GLY A 110 -0.15 -2.05 20.05
C GLY A 110 -0.80 -2.06 21.42
N LYS A 111 -1.87 -1.30 21.68
CA LYS A 111 -2.49 -1.17 23.01
C LYS A 111 -3.85 -1.84 23.14
N GLU A 112 -4.54 -2.09 22.04
CA GLU A 112 -5.91 -2.58 22.05
C GLU A 112 -5.99 -4.10 21.94
N LYS A 113 -6.89 -4.71 22.71
CA LYS A 113 -7.31 -6.10 22.53
C LYS A 113 -8.41 -6.12 21.46
N GLY A 114 -8.39 -7.13 20.58
CA GLY A 114 -9.37 -7.26 19.50
C GLY A 114 -8.86 -6.74 18.15
N LYS A 115 -9.74 -6.16 17.34
CA LYS A 115 -9.40 -5.64 16.00
C LYS A 115 -8.50 -4.42 16.13
N ARG A 116 -7.21 -4.59 15.78
CA ARG A 116 -6.17 -3.54 15.87
C ARG A 116 -5.29 -3.43 14.63
N HIS A 117 -5.43 -4.36 13.69
CA HIS A 117 -4.71 -4.38 12.41
C HIS A 117 -5.67 -4.01 11.27
N PRO A 118 -5.15 -3.55 10.12
CA PRO A 118 -5.98 -3.06 9.03
C PRO A 118 -6.83 -4.14 8.37
N THR A 119 -7.86 -3.67 7.67
CA THR A 119 -8.59 -4.43 6.67
C THR A 119 -8.17 -3.91 5.30
N ILE A 120 -7.70 -4.80 4.45
CA ILE A 120 -7.28 -4.54 3.08
C ILE A 120 -8.33 -5.16 2.17
N GLU A 121 -9.07 -4.34 1.44
CA GLU A 121 -10.13 -4.82 0.54
C GLU A 121 -9.58 -5.40 -0.76
N ASP A 122 -10.46 -5.87 -1.63
CA ASP A 122 -10.12 -6.57 -2.86
C ASP A 122 -9.30 -5.69 -3.82
N GLY A 123 -8.34 -6.28 -4.51
CA GLY A 123 -7.56 -5.62 -5.56
C GLY A 123 -6.63 -4.50 -5.08
N VAL A 124 -6.41 -4.36 -3.79
CA VAL A 124 -5.48 -3.35 -3.23
C VAL A 124 -4.04 -3.74 -3.53
N VAL A 125 -3.24 -2.74 -3.89
CA VAL A 125 -1.79 -2.87 -4.07
C VAL A 125 -1.08 -2.08 -2.95
N VAL A 126 -0.21 -2.76 -2.20
CA VAL A 126 0.63 -2.13 -1.17
C VAL A 126 2.08 -2.26 -1.59
N ALA A 127 2.66 -1.16 -2.04
CA ALA A 127 4.01 -1.11 -2.59
C ALA A 127 5.11 -1.27 -1.54
N SER A 128 6.34 -1.44 -2.01
CA SER A 128 7.50 -1.80 -1.21
C SER A 128 7.72 -0.86 -0.02
N GLY A 129 7.97 -1.44 1.15
CA GLY A 129 8.28 -0.71 2.38
C GLY A 129 7.12 0.06 3.01
N ALA A 130 5.93 0.07 2.42
CA ALA A 130 4.78 0.79 2.97
C ALA A 130 4.32 0.20 4.32
N LYS A 131 3.83 1.07 5.21
CA LYS A 131 3.33 0.72 6.53
C LYS A 131 1.86 1.14 6.64
N VAL A 132 0.98 0.20 6.93
CA VAL A 132 -0.45 0.45 7.20
C VAL A 132 -0.70 0.10 8.66
N LEU A 133 -0.92 1.12 9.50
CA LEU A 133 -0.88 0.97 10.94
C LEU A 133 -2.20 1.43 11.58
N GLY A 134 -3.01 0.48 12.05
CA GLY A 134 -4.30 0.75 12.69
C GLY A 134 -5.41 -0.20 12.26
N SER A 135 -6.60 -0.07 12.86
CA SER A 135 -7.75 -0.96 12.64
C SER A 135 -8.71 -0.49 11.54
N PHE A 136 -8.29 0.47 10.72
CA PHE A 136 -9.09 1.04 9.64
C PHE A 136 -9.05 0.19 8.36
N THR A 137 -9.86 0.61 7.38
CA THR A 137 -9.96 -0.06 6.08
C THR A 137 -9.19 0.70 5.00
N VAL A 138 -8.49 -0.06 4.16
CA VAL A 138 -7.98 0.38 2.86
C VAL A 138 -8.95 -0.15 1.81
N GLY A 139 -9.69 0.76 1.18
CA GLY A 139 -10.78 0.45 0.27
C GLY A 139 -10.34 -0.20 -1.03
N GLU A 140 -11.26 -0.93 -1.64
CA GLU A 140 -11.11 -1.71 -2.87
C GLU A 140 -10.34 -0.97 -3.98
N GLY A 141 -9.43 -1.66 -4.64
CA GLY A 141 -8.69 -1.14 -5.80
C GLY A 141 -7.75 0.03 -5.49
N SER A 142 -7.49 0.32 -4.20
CA SER A 142 -6.59 1.40 -3.83
C SER A 142 -5.13 0.99 -3.94
N LYS A 143 -4.26 1.99 -4.12
CA LYS A 143 -2.80 1.82 -4.20
C LYS A 143 -2.13 2.58 -3.07
N ILE A 144 -1.26 1.91 -2.34
CA ILE A 144 -0.40 2.52 -1.32
C ILE A 144 1.01 2.60 -1.89
N GLY A 145 1.51 3.81 -2.07
CA GLY A 145 2.83 4.07 -2.64
C GLY A 145 3.99 3.55 -1.80
N ALA A 146 5.12 3.31 -2.44
CA ALA A 146 6.31 2.80 -1.79
C ALA A 146 6.76 3.70 -0.63
N GLY A 147 7.15 3.10 0.50
CA GLY A 147 7.61 3.80 1.69
C GLY A 147 6.54 4.61 2.43
N SER A 148 5.28 4.63 1.98
CA SER A 148 4.22 5.41 2.60
C SER A 148 3.83 4.88 3.98
N VAL A 149 3.42 5.78 4.89
CA VAL A 149 2.93 5.44 6.23
C VAL A 149 1.47 5.84 6.36
N VAL A 150 0.56 4.88 6.24
CA VAL A 150 -0.89 5.09 6.29
C VAL A 150 -1.38 4.90 7.71
N LEU A 151 -2.03 5.94 8.26
CA LEU A 151 -2.47 6.00 9.65
C LEU A 151 -4.00 6.22 9.78
N ARG A 152 -4.72 6.27 8.67
CA ARG A 152 -6.17 6.51 8.64
C ARG A 152 -6.81 5.82 7.44
N GLU A 153 -8.13 5.77 7.45
CA GLU A 153 -8.94 5.12 6.41
C GLU A 153 -8.64 5.66 5.01
N VAL A 154 -8.63 4.73 4.04
CA VAL A 154 -8.40 5.03 2.62
C VAL A 154 -9.66 4.68 1.84
N PRO A 155 -10.33 5.65 1.19
CA PRO A 155 -11.48 5.37 0.35
C PRO A 155 -11.15 4.44 -0.83
N PRO A 156 -12.13 3.71 -1.37
CA PRO A 156 -11.92 2.88 -2.55
C PRO A 156 -11.34 3.65 -3.74
N TYR A 157 -10.53 2.96 -4.54
CA TYR A 157 -9.91 3.46 -5.78
C TYR A 157 -9.07 4.73 -5.56
N SER A 158 -8.42 4.82 -4.41
CA SER A 158 -7.57 5.94 -4.04
C SER A 158 -6.08 5.58 -4.12
N THR A 159 -5.25 6.55 -4.45
CA THR A 159 -3.80 6.43 -4.35
C THR A 159 -3.31 7.24 -3.16
N VAL A 160 -2.51 6.61 -2.30
CA VAL A 160 -1.95 7.22 -1.08
C VAL A 160 -0.44 7.18 -1.15
N VAL A 161 0.22 8.32 -0.91
CA VAL A 161 1.69 8.42 -0.85
C VAL A 161 2.14 9.31 0.30
N GLY A 162 3.40 9.16 0.73
CA GLY A 162 4.07 10.04 1.70
C GLY A 162 4.05 9.55 3.14
N ILE A 163 4.69 10.33 4.03
CA ILE A 163 4.83 10.11 5.48
C ILE A 163 4.51 11.42 6.21
N PRO A 164 3.32 11.56 6.83
CA PRO A 164 2.19 10.62 6.80
C PRO A 164 1.54 10.52 5.42
N GLY A 165 0.87 9.38 5.15
CA GLY A 165 0.23 9.12 3.86
C GLY A 165 -0.94 10.06 3.56
N HIS A 166 -0.92 10.68 2.39
CA HIS A 166 -1.97 11.55 1.87
C HIS A 166 -2.60 10.95 0.61
N ILE A 167 -3.91 11.15 0.44
CA ILE A 167 -4.60 10.75 -0.78
C ILE A 167 -4.26 11.75 -1.87
N VAL A 168 -3.58 11.29 -2.92
CA VAL A 168 -3.18 12.13 -4.08
C VAL A 168 -4.09 11.95 -5.28
N SER A 169 -4.82 10.82 -5.36
CA SER A 169 -5.76 10.55 -6.43
C SER A 169 -6.94 9.76 -5.89
N GLN A 170 -8.15 10.09 -6.36
CA GLN A 170 -9.36 9.33 -6.11
C GLN A 170 -10.16 9.27 -7.40
N ARG A 171 -10.44 8.07 -7.92
CA ARG A 171 -11.31 7.90 -9.08
C ARG A 171 -12.78 8.02 -8.65
N GLY A 172 -13.35 9.22 -8.79
CA GLY A 172 -14.69 9.62 -8.34
C GLY A 172 -15.87 9.05 -9.14
N LYS A 173 -15.76 7.89 -9.80
CA LYS A 173 -16.91 7.19 -10.39
C LYS A 173 -16.96 5.77 -9.88
N ARG A 174 -18.04 5.43 -9.15
CA ARG A 174 -18.48 4.06 -8.89
C ARG A 174 -18.70 3.36 -10.24
N ILE A 175 -17.66 2.78 -10.79
CA ILE A 175 -17.82 1.72 -11.76
C ILE A 175 -17.74 0.45 -10.94
N ARG A 176 -18.88 -0.23 -10.81
CA ARG A 176 -18.93 -1.62 -10.38
C ARG A 176 -18.29 -2.45 -11.49
N ARG A 177 -16.98 -2.33 -11.65
CA ARG A 177 -16.18 -3.26 -12.43
C ARG A 177 -15.90 -4.42 -11.48
N VAL A 178 -16.33 -5.60 -11.87
CA VAL A 178 -15.74 -6.83 -11.35
C VAL A 178 -14.28 -6.75 -11.79
N LEU A 179 -13.35 -6.49 -10.84
CA LEU A 179 -11.93 -6.49 -11.12
C LEU A 179 -11.56 -7.90 -11.58
N THR A 180 -11.24 -8.06 -12.84
CA THR A 180 -10.60 -9.27 -13.34
C THR A 180 -9.14 -9.25 -12.88
N GLU A 181 -8.50 -10.41 -12.77
CA GLU A 181 -7.09 -10.51 -12.38
C GLU A 181 -6.16 -9.70 -13.30
N GLN A 182 -6.60 -9.41 -14.53
CA GLN A 182 -5.91 -8.59 -15.53
C GLN A 182 -6.06 -7.08 -15.33
N ASP A 183 -7.04 -6.63 -14.52
CA ASP A 183 -7.28 -5.20 -14.27
C ASP A 183 -6.46 -4.65 -13.07
N ILE A 184 -5.61 -5.48 -12.44
CA ILE A 184 -4.76 -5.06 -11.33
C ILE A 184 -3.56 -4.30 -11.91
N ASP A 185 -3.53 -3.00 -11.63
CA ASP A 185 -2.41 -2.15 -11.97
C ASP A 185 -1.29 -2.30 -10.94
N LEU A 186 -0.20 -2.95 -11.34
CA LEU A 186 0.99 -3.18 -10.52
C LEU A 186 2.02 -2.03 -10.63
N ASP A 187 1.75 -0.98 -11.41
CA ASP A 187 2.62 0.18 -11.47
C ASP A 187 2.59 0.92 -10.12
N HIS A 188 3.66 0.74 -9.37
CA HIS A 188 3.93 1.40 -8.09
C HIS A 188 5.08 2.40 -8.18
N THR A 189 5.58 2.65 -9.40
CA THR A 189 6.71 3.55 -9.67
C THR A 189 6.26 4.91 -10.18
N SER A 190 5.17 4.98 -10.94
CA SER A 190 4.62 6.22 -11.52
C SER A 190 3.53 6.83 -10.63
N LEU A 191 3.81 6.97 -9.33
CA LEU A 191 2.89 7.58 -8.37
C LEU A 191 3.16 9.09 -8.28
N PRO A 192 2.10 9.95 -8.25
CA PRO A 192 2.29 11.38 -8.04
C PRO A 192 2.92 11.63 -6.66
N ASP A 193 3.92 12.49 -6.61
CA ASP A 193 4.52 12.95 -5.35
C ASP A 193 3.79 14.21 -4.86
N PRO A 194 3.05 14.14 -3.73
CA PRO A 194 2.32 15.29 -3.20
C PRO A 194 3.23 16.44 -2.79
N LEU A 195 4.47 16.15 -2.39
CA LEU A 195 5.45 17.18 -2.05
C LEU A 195 5.91 17.95 -3.29
N GLU A 196 6.12 17.29 -4.43
CA GLU A 196 6.47 17.96 -5.67
C GLU A 196 5.35 18.87 -6.16
N GLU A 197 4.08 18.43 -6.09
CA GLU A 197 2.92 19.24 -6.47
C GLU A 197 2.77 20.45 -5.54
N GLU A 198 2.86 20.27 -4.22
CA GLU A 198 2.79 21.36 -3.24
C GLU A 198 3.94 22.36 -3.39
N ILE A 199 5.17 21.88 -3.63
CA ILE A 199 6.34 22.72 -3.93
C ILE A 199 6.13 23.50 -5.24
N ALA A 200 5.57 22.91 -6.27
CA ALA A 200 5.29 23.59 -7.53
C ALA A 200 4.25 24.70 -7.35
N GLU A 201 3.19 24.46 -6.59
CA GLU A 201 2.17 25.45 -6.25
C GLU A 201 2.73 26.60 -5.41
N LEU A 202 3.53 26.29 -4.38
CA LEU A 202 4.20 27.30 -3.55
C LEU A 202 5.17 28.15 -4.38
N LYS A 203 5.92 27.56 -5.30
CA LYS A 203 6.80 28.32 -6.23
C LYS A 203 6.01 29.27 -7.12
N GLN A 204 4.84 28.87 -7.61
CA GLN A 204 3.97 29.76 -8.40
C GLN A 204 3.44 30.93 -7.55
N GLN A 205 3.02 30.65 -6.31
CA GLN A 205 2.56 31.69 -5.39
C GLN A 205 3.67 32.68 -5.04
N VAL A 206 4.88 32.22 -4.78
CA VAL A 206 6.05 33.07 -4.51
C VAL A 206 6.37 33.94 -5.73
N CYS A 207 6.39 33.38 -6.93
CA CYS A 207 6.63 34.14 -8.18
C CYS A 207 5.56 35.22 -8.39
N PHE A 208 4.30 34.91 -8.16
CA PHE A 208 3.19 35.86 -8.24
C PHE A 208 3.35 37.02 -7.23
N LEU A 209 3.67 36.68 -5.97
CA LEU A 209 3.89 37.70 -4.93
C LEU A 209 5.10 38.59 -5.22
N GLN A 210 6.19 38.01 -5.72
CA GLN A 210 7.37 38.79 -6.13
C GLN A 210 7.05 39.78 -7.25
N LYS A 211 6.25 39.38 -8.25
CA LYS A 211 5.81 40.27 -9.31
C LYS A 211 4.96 41.42 -8.77
N ARG A 212 4.00 41.12 -7.89
CA ARG A 212 3.19 42.20 -7.27
C ARG A 212 4.00 43.16 -6.41
N LEU A 213 5.02 42.66 -5.71
CA LEU A 213 5.96 43.52 -4.94
C LEU A 213 6.73 44.44 -5.87
N SER A 214 7.27 43.94 -6.98
CA SER A 214 7.98 44.74 -7.99
C SER A 214 7.08 45.82 -8.60
N ASP A 215 5.81 45.49 -8.88
CA ASP A 215 4.84 46.44 -9.42
C ASP A 215 4.51 47.56 -8.39
N LEU A 216 4.41 47.24 -7.13
CA LEU A 216 4.19 48.18 -6.03
C LEU A 216 5.40 49.11 -5.84
N ASP A 217 6.62 48.58 -5.91
CA ASP A 217 7.85 49.35 -5.78
C ASP A 217 8.00 50.33 -6.94
N SER A 218 7.68 49.90 -8.16
CA SER A 218 7.68 50.77 -9.34
C SER A 218 6.62 51.89 -9.23
N TRP A 219 5.44 51.58 -8.71
CA TRP A 219 4.37 52.55 -8.48
C TRP A 219 4.76 53.56 -7.39
N ASN A 220 5.34 53.11 -6.26
CA ASN A 220 5.83 53.98 -5.19
C ASN A 220 6.99 54.92 -5.66
N SER A 221 7.88 54.40 -6.50
CA SER A 221 8.96 55.22 -7.05
C SER A 221 8.43 56.30 -7.99
N ASN A 222 7.41 56.01 -8.81
CA ASN A 222 6.75 57.00 -9.69
C ASN A 222 6.01 58.07 -8.89
N ILE A 223 5.35 57.72 -7.77
CA ILE A 223 4.71 58.71 -6.90
C ILE A 223 5.76 59.65 -6.27
N ARG A 224 6.87 59.13 -5.80
CA ARG A 224 7.97 59.95 -5.21
C ARG A 224 8.59 60.87 -6.23
N HIS A 225 8.71 60.49 -7.50
CA HIS A 225 9.21 61.37 -8.58
C HIS A 225 8.21 62.47 -8.91
N ASN A 226 6.92 62.18 -8.98
CA ASN A 226 5.91 63.19 -9.28
C ASN A 226 5.70 64.20 -8.14
N THR A 227 5.91 63.82 -6.87
CA THR A 227 5.83 64.75 -5.72
C THR A 227 7.09 65.63 -5.58
N ALA A 228 8.22 65.27 -6.19
CA ALA A 228 9.43 66.07 -6.17
C ALA A 228 9.45 67.17 -7.25
N HIS A 229 8.62 67.10 -8.31
CA HIS A 229 8.51 68.11 -9.39
C HIS A 229 7.46 69.18 -9.11
N HIS A 230 6.71 69.10 -8.01
CA HIS A 230 5.68 70.11 -7.63
C HIS A 230 6.08 70.94 -6.39
N ARG A 231 7.39 71.01 -6.09
CA ARG A 231 7.98 71.96 -5.14
C ARG A 231 9.07 72.80 -5.87
#